data_18f06de74b425bccb299886fb1beb66e
#
_entry.id   18f06de74b425bccb299886fb1beb66e
#
_cell.length_a   1.000
_cell.length_b   1.000
_cell.length_c   1.000
_cell.angle_alpha   90.00
_cell.angle_beta   90.00
_cell.angle_gamma   90.00
#
_symmetry.space_group_name_H-M   'P 1'
#
loop_
_entity.id
_entity.type
_entity.pdbx_description
1 polymer ?
#
loop_
_entity_poly.entity_id
_entity_poly.type
_entity_poly.pdbx_seq_one_letter_code
_entity_poly.pdbx_strand_id
1 'polypeptide(L)'
;EISPLPGFSQETWEEAQSVLLAWVNNWLAGDCELPQMTSVAFGVSCALAELADTLPQAANYRAAPLCNGDPDDLILKLADMPGEKVAKVKVGLYEAVRDGMVVNLLLEAIPDLHLRLDANRAWTPLKGQQFAKYVNPDYRHRIAFLEEPCKTRDDSRAFARETGIAIVMFVNEGCAKEP
;
A
#
# COMPACT_ATOMS: atom_id res chain seq x y z
N GLU A 1 11.49 -14.15 -7.09
CA GLU A 1 11.98 -13.05 -7.95
C GLU A 1 12.38 -11.86 -7.07
N ILE A 2 13.51 -11.20 -7.40
CA ILE A 2 14.02 -10.02 -6.70
C ILE A 2 14.17 -8.92 -7.75
N SER A 3 13.35 -7.88 -7.67
CA SER A 3 13.29 -6.81 -8.67
C SER A 3 13.28 -5.44 -7.98
N PRO A 4 14.46 -4.88 -7.65
CA PRO A 4 14.53 -3.51 -7.17
C PRO A 4 13.92 -2.53 -8.19
N LEU A 5 13.09 -1.61 -7.72
CA LEU A 5 12.40 -0.63 -8.56
C LEU A 5 13.11 0.72 -8.50
N PRO A 6 13.56 1.28 -9.63
CA PRO A 6 14.16 2.61 -9.68
C PRO A 6 13.26 3.68 -9.05
N GLY A 7 13.81 4.48 -8.14
CA GLY A 7 13.07 5.51 -7.40
C GLY A 7 12.25 5.01 -6.21
N PHE A 8 12.20 3.70 -5.98
CA PHE A 8 11.51 3.07 -4.85
C PHE A 8 12.49 2.31 -3.96
N SER A 9 13.29 1.45 -4.56
CA SER A 9 14.36 0.72 -3.87
C SER A 9 15.59 1.61 -3.70
N GLN A 10 16.35 1.38 -2.62
CA GLN A 10 17.62 2.09 -2.40
C GLN A 10 18.74 1.50 -3.24
N GLU A 11 18.70 0.20 -3.45
CA GLU A 11 19.65 -0.58 -4.23
C GLU A 11 19.31 -0.63 -5.72
N THR A 12 20.34 -0.76 -6.54
CA THR A 12 20.22 -1.04 -7.97
C THR A 12 20.03 -2.54 -8.23
N TRP A 13 19.65 -2.87 -9.46
CA TRP A 13 19.53 -4.27 -9.88
C TRP A 13 20.87 -5.00 -9.85
N GLU A 14 21.95 -4.35 -10.27
CA GLU A 14 23.31 -4.88 -10.30
C GLU A 14 23.85 -5.17 -8.89
N GLU A 15 23.57 -4.27 -7.94
CA GLU A 15 23.93 -4.47 -6.53
C GLU A 15 23.15 -5.65 -5.95
N ALA A 16 21.85 -5.73 -6.19
CA ALA A 16 21.02 -6.83 -5.71
C ALA A 16 21.47 -8.18 -6.30
N GLN A 17 21.80 -8.23 -7.58
CA GLN A 17 22.34 -9.42 -8.22
C GLN A 17 23.67 -9.86 -7.58
N SER A 18 24.58 -8.92 -7.35
CA SER A 18 25.88 -9.22 -6.75
C SER A 18 25.74 -9.76 -5.33
N VAL A 19 24.87 -9.15 -4.52
CA VAL A 19 24.60 -9.60 -3.14
C VAL A 19 23.92 -10.97 -3.13
N LEU A 20 22.97 -11.22 -4.04
CA LEU A 20 22.32 -12.52 -4.14
C LEU A 20 23.29 -13.61 -4.51
N LEU A 21 24.16 -13.40 -5.51
CA LEU A 21 25.16 -14.38 -5.92
C LEU A 21 26.17 -14.69 -4.80
N ALA A 22 26.63 -13.66 -4.08
CA ALA A 22 27.49 -13.84 -2.93
C ALA A 22 26.81 -14.66 -1.83
N TRP A 23 25.54 -14.33 -1.53
CA TRP A 23 24.77 -15.06 -0.54
C TRP A 23 24.56 -16.54 -0.93
N VAL A 24 24.21 -16.83 -2.18
CA VAL A 24 24.07 -18.23 -2.65
C VAL A 24 25.33 -19.02 -2.46
N ASN A 25 26.51 -18.44 -2.78
CA ASN A 25 27.79 -19.12 -2.57
C ASN A 25 28.06 -19.39 -1.09
N ASN A 26 27.79 -18.45 -0.21
CA ASN A 26 27.92 -18.60 1.23
C ASN A 26 26.97 -19.67 1.78
N TRP A 27 25.72 -19.64 1.34
CA TRP A 27 24.71 -20.61 1.73
C TRP A 27 25.10 -22.05 1.33
N LEU A 28 25.64 -22.23 0.11
CA LEU A 28 26.16 -23.51 -0.33
C LEU A 28 27.38 -23.96 0.48
N ALA A 29 28.13 -23.04 1.07
CA ALA A 29 29.24 -23.32 1.98
C ALA A 29 28.78 -23.55 3.44
N GLY A 30 27.49 -23.45 3.73
CA GLY A 30 26.90 -23.71 5.06
C GLY A 30 26.65 -22.46 5.90
N ASP A 31 26.85 -21.27 5.36
CA ASP A 31 26.48 -20.01 6.03
C ASP A 31 25.02 -19.69 5.71
N CYS A 32 24.19 -19.64 6.76
CA CYS A 32 22.74 -19.42 6.64
C CYS A 32 22.29 -18.01 7.04
N GLU A 33 23.23 -17.08 7.24
CA GLU A 33 22.86 -15.69 7.56
C GLU A 33 22.14 -15.03 6.38
N LEU A 34 21.07 -14.27 6.68
CA LEU A 34 20.35 -13.52 5.67
C LEU A 34 21.19 -12.31 5.20
N PRO A 35 21.10 -11.93 3.93
CA PRO A 35 21.79 -10.74 3.43
C PRO A 35 21.25 -9.47 4.07
N GLN A 36 22.10 -8.45 4.20
CA GLN A 36 21.69 -7.14 4.79
C GLN A 36 20.84 -6.30 3.84
N MET A 37 20.93 -6.52 2.53
CA MET A 37 20.18 -5.78 1.52
C MET A 37 18.71 -6.20 1.53
N THR A 38 17.80 -5.25 1.77
CA THR A 38 16.41 -5.52 2.09
C THR A 38 15.66 -6.31 1.02
N SER A 39 15.80 -5.95 -0.25
CA SER A 39 15.11 -6.65 -1.35
C SER A 39 15.63 -8.09 -1.51
N VAL A 40 16.93 -8.29 -1.32
CA VAL A 40 17.56 -9.63 -1.41
C VAL A 40 17.18 -10.46 -0.18
N ALA A 41 17.23 -9.88 1.02
CA ALA A 41 16.82 -10.56 2.25
C ALA A 41 15.38 -11.05 2.18
N PHE A 42 14.48 -10.21 1.70
CA PHE A 42 13.07 -10.58 1.53
C PHE A 42 12.90 -11.72 0.52
N GLY A 43 13.49 -11.59 -0.67
CA GLY A 43 13.39 -12.62 -1.70
C GLY A 43 13.97 -13.97 -1.28
N VAL A 44 15.11 -13.94 -0.58
CA VAL A 44 15.74 -15.13 0.01
C VAL A 44 14.85 -15.76 1.08
N SER A 45 14.29 -14.96 1.99
CA SER A 45 13.38 -15.45 3.03
C SER A 45 12.15 -16.14 2.43
N CYS A 46 11.57 -15.57 1.36
CA CYS A 46 10.47 -16.18 0.65
C CYS A 46 10.87 -17.54 0.02
N ALA A 47 12.04 -17.60 -0.64
CA ALA A 47 12.53 -18.82 -1.26
C ALA A 47 12.79 -19.93 -0.22
N LEU A 48 13.39 -19.57 0.92
CA LEU A 48 13.62 -20.52 2.02
C LEU A 48 12.31 -21.02 2.63
N ALA A 49 11.30 -20.14 2.77
CA ALA A 49 9.98 -20.51 3.27
C ALA A 49 9.25 -21.47 2.30
N GLU A 50 9.37 -21.26 0.99
CA GLU A 50 8.87 -22.21 -0.03
C GLU A 50 9.58 -23.56 0.05
N LEU A 51 10.91 -23.56 0.13
CA LEU A 51 11.69 -24.79 0.26
C LEU A 51 11.37 -25.60 1.52
N ALA A 52 11.06 -24.91 2.61
CA ALA A 52 10.67 -25.49 3.89
C ALA A 52 9.18 -25.89 3.98
N ASP A 53 8.40 -25.63 2.92
CA ASP A 53 6.93 -25.84 2.87
C ASP A 53 6.18 -25.18 4.05
N THR A 54 6.64 -24.01 4.46
CA THR A 54 6.05 -23.26 5.58
C THR A 54 5.00 -22.22 5.14
N LEU A 55 4.84 -22.02 3.83
CA LEU A 55 3.85 -21.10 3.29
C LEU A 55 2.45 -21.76 3.25
N PRO A 56 1.37 -20.99 3.50
CA PRO A 56 0.02 -21.51 3.36
C PRO A 56 -0.24 -22.03 1.94
N GLN A 57 -0.72 -23.26 1.83
CA GLN A 57 -1.04 -23.89 0.53
C GLN A 57 -2.29 -23.27 -0.14
N ALA A 58 -3.15 -22.64 0.63
CA ALA A 58 -4.35 -21.96 0.13
C ALA A 58 -4.58 -20.65 0.89
N ALA A 59 -4.88 -19.61 0.15
CA ALA A 59 -5.28 -18.32 0.69
C ALA A 59 -6.27 -17.62 -0.24
N ASN A 60 -7.05 -16.69 0.31
CA ASN A 60 -7.93 -15.84 -0.48
C ASN A 60 -7.13 -14.64 -0.99
N TYR A 61 -6.60 -14.74 -2.20
CA TYR A 61 -5.80 -13.69 -2.85
C TYR A 61 -6.66 -12.76 -3.74
N ARG A 62 -7.87 -12.41 -3.31
CA ARG A 62 -8.66 -11.43 -4.04
C ARG A 62 -8.00 -10.07 -4.01
N ALA A 63 -7.51 -9.62 -5.16
CA ALA A 63 -7.02 -8.27 -5.33
C ALA A 63 -8.20 -7.29 -5.45
N ALA A 64 -8.17 -6.20 -4.70
CA ALA A 64 -9.06 -5.07 -4.94
C ALA A 64 -8.63 -4.38 -6.26
N PRO A 65 -9.53 -4.14 -7.22
CA PRO A 65 -9.18 -3.44 -8.44
C PRO A 65 -8.67 -2.04 -8.12
N LEU A 66 -7.58 -1.65 -8.80
CA LEU A 66 -7.07 -0.28 -8.74
C LEU A 66 -7.89 0.61 -9.66
N CYS A 67 -8.54 1.61 -9.08
CA CYS A 67 -9.36 2.58 -9.78
C CYS A 67 -8.50 3.76 -10.22
N ASN A 68 -8.28 3.85 -11.53
CA ASN A 68 -7.64 4.97 -12.20
C ASN A 68 -8.56 5.43 -13.35
N GLY A 69 -8.70 6.73 -13.54
CA GLY A 69 -9.43 7.29 -14.67
C GLY A 69 -10.63 8.14 -14.26
N ASP A 70 -11.58 8.25 -15.18
CA ASP A 70 -12.79 9.04 -15.00
C ASP A 70 -13.73 8.39 -13.96
N PRO A 71 -14.23 9.13 -12.97
CA PRO A 71 -15.14 8.60 -11.97
C PRO A 71 -16.43 7.98 -12.54
N ASP A 72 -16.97 8.51 -13.62
CA ASP A 72 -18.20 7.99 -14.23
C ASP A 72 -17.96 6.60 -14.82
N ASP A 73 -16.82 6.40 -15.49
CA ASP A 73 -16.42 5.08 -16.00
C ASP A 73 -16.15 4.08 -14.86
N LEU A 74 -15.59 4.57 -13.76
CA LEU A 74 -15.33 3.74 -12.58
C LEU A 74 -16.62 3.28 -11.91
N ILE A 75 -17.62 4.15 -11.80
CA ILE A 75 -18.93 3.82 -11.23
C ILE A 75 -19.55 2.64 -11.99
N LEU A 76 -19.56 2.70 -13.32
CA LEU A 76 -20.13 1.63 -14.14
C LEU A 76 -19.40 0.29 -13.90
N LYS A 77 -18.07 0.30 -13.90
CA LYS A 77 -17.26 -0.90 -13.67
C LYS A 77 -17.44 -1.50 -12.29
N LEU A 78 -17.48 -0.64 -11.26
CA LEU A 78 -17.61 -1.08 -9.87
C LEU A 78 -19.04 -1.53 -9.52
N ALA A 79 -20.05 -0.91 -10.13
CA ALA A 79 -21.45 -1.32 -9.94
C ALA A 79 -21.69 -2.76 -10.41
N ASP A 80 -21.05 -3.17 -11.50
CA ASP A 80 -21.16 -4.50 -12.09
C ASP A 80 -20.25 -5.56 -11.42
N MET A 81 -19.44 -5.19 -10.43
CA MET A 81 -18.58 -6.14 -9.73
C MET A 81 -19.39 -7.22 -9.00
N PRO A 82 -19.08 -8.52 -9.20
CA PRO A 82 -19.73 -9.60 -8.48
C PRO A 82 -19.25 -9.72 -7.03
N GLY A 83 -20.15 -9.99 -6.11
CA GLY A 83 -19.85 -10.25 -4.69
C GLY A 83 -19.55 -8.98 -3.92
N GLU A 84 -18.67 -9.07 -2.92
CA GLU A 84 -18.26 -7.94 -2.10
C GLU A 84 -17.49 -6.91 -2.92
N LYS A 85 -17.99 -5.67 -2.92
CA LYS A 85 -17.39 -4.57 -3.69
C LYS A 85 -16.33 -3.86 -2.86
N VAL A 86 -15.08 -4.18 -3.14
CA VAL A 86 -13.91 -3.52 -2.56
C VAL A 86 -13.02 -3.02 -3.67
N ALA A 87 -12.65 -1.74 -3.65
CA ALA A 87 -11.79 -1.13 -4.66
C ALA A 87 -10.67 -0.31 -4.01
N LYS A 88 -9.51 -0.22 -4.68
CA LYS A 88 -8.40 0.65 -4.26
C LYS A 88 -8.40 1.92 -5.11
N VAL A 89 -8.35 3.08 -4.46
CA VAL A 89 -8.29 4.40 -5.10
C VAL A 89 -7.02 5.12 -4.65
N LYS A 90 -6.23 5.60 -5.61
CA LYS A 90 -5.10 6.48 -5.33
C LYS A 90 -5.61 7.88 -5.04
N VAL A 91 -5.17 8.44 -3.91
CA VAL A 91 -5.43 9.81 -3.49
C VAL A 91 -4.11 10.55 -3.26
N GLY A 92 -4.13 11.85 -3.15
CA GLY A 92 -2.91 12.64 -2.96
C GLY A 92 -2.18 13.02 -4.25
N LEU A 93 -2.66 12.55 -5.41
CA LEU A 93 -2.15 12.95 -6.73
C LEU A 93 -2.69 14.32 -7.17
N TYR A 94 -3.83 14.70 -6.64
CA TYR A 94 -4.53 15.93 -6.96
C TYR A 94 -4.76 16.78 -5.70
N GLU A 95 -5.59 17.82 -5.81
CA GLU A 95 -6.00 18.60 -4.66
C GLU A 95 -6.90 17.78 -3.71
N ALA A 96 -6.69 17.96 -2.42
CA ALA A 96 -7.41 17.22 -1.37
C ALA A 96 -8.94 17.31 -1.48
N VAL A 97 -9.44 18.46 -1.95
CA VAL A 97 -10.86 18.69 -2.23
C VAL A 97 -11.37 17.75 -3.30
N ARG A 98 -10.64 17.66 -4.43
CA ARG A 98 -11.00 16.79 -5.55
C ARG A 98 -11.01 15.32 -5.13
N ASP A 99 -9.98 14.90 -4.43
CA ASP A 99 -9.88 13.51 -3.94
C ASP A 99 -11.06 13.17 -3.02
N GLY A 100 -11.43 14.07 -2.09
CA GLY A 100 -12.58 13.89 -1.21
C GLY A 100 -13.91 13.85 -1.96
N MET A 101 -14.08 14.69 -2.99
CA MET A 101 -15.28 14.68 -3.84
C MET A 101 -15.39 13.37 -4.65
N VAL A 102 -14.31 12.85 -5.20
CA VAL A 102 -14.29 11.57 -5.93
C VAL A 102 -14.66 10.42 -5.01
N VAL A 103 -14.11 10.40 -3.79
CA VAL A 103 -14.46 9.39 -2.77
C VAL A 103 -15.97 9.45 -2.46
N ASN A 104 -16.52 10.63 -2.23
CA ASN A 104 -17.96 10.77 -1.97
C ASN A 104 -18.79 10.28 -3.16
N LEU A 105 -18.43 10.68 -4.37
CA LEU A 105 -19.15 10.31 -5.60
C LEU A 105 -19.22 8.79 -5.75
N LEU A 106 -18.11 8.08 -5.58
CA LEU A 106 -18.06 6.62 -5.68
C LEU A 106 -18.89 5.94 -4.58
N LEU A 107 -18.79 6.42 -3.33
CA LEU A 107 -19.50 5.86 -2.20
C LEU A 107 -21.01 6.18 -2.24
N GLU A 108 -21.41 7.31 -2.80
CA GLU A 108 -22.81 7.68 -3.00
C GLU A 108 -23.45 6.85 -4.11
N ALA A 109 -22.76 6.73 -5.25
CA ALA A 109 -23.27 6.00 -6.40
C ALA A 109 -23.38 4.48 -6.17
N ILE A 110 -22.53 3.90 -5.28
CA ILE A 110 -22.48 2.46 -5.05
C ILE A 110 -22.57 2.17 -3.53
N PRO A 111 -23.79 1.94 -3.01
CA PRO A 111 -24.03 1.84 -1.57
C PRO A 111 -23.31 0.72 -0.83
N ASP A 112 -22.98 -0.38 -1.51
CA ASP A 112 -22.27 -1.56 -0.98
C ASP A 112 -20.74 -1.54 -1.26
N LEU A 113 -20.21 -0.43 -1.78
CA LEU A 113 -18.78 -0.28 -2.05
C LEU A 113 -18.00 0.07 -0.78
N HIS A 114 -16.88 -0.61 -0.59
CA HIS A 114 -15.84 -0.26 0.37
C HIS A 114 -14.57 0.17 -0.34
N LEU A 115 -13.94 1.24 0.14
CA LEU A 115 -12.73 1.78 -0.49
C LEU A 115 -11.49 1.53 0.38
N ARG A 116 -10.42 1.12 -0.27
CA ARG A 116 -9.04 1.19 0.23
C ARG A 116 -8.38 2.38 -0.44
N LEU A 117 -8.05 3.39 0.33
CA LEU A 117 -7.41 4.59 -0.19
C LEU A 117 -5.91 4.50 0.00
N ASP A 118 -5.14 5.09 -0.92
CA ASP A 118 -3.68 5.09 -0.83
C ASP A 118 -3.13 6.45 -1.26
N ALA A 119 -2.55 7.17 -0.31
CA ALA A 119 -2.00 8.50 -0.50
C ALA A 119 -0.49 8.51 -0.76
N ASN A 120 0.20 7.38 -0.63
CA ASN A 120 1.65 7.27 -0.85
C ASN A 120 2.46 8.38 -0.15
N ARG A 121 2.12 8.73 1.09
CA ARG A 121 2.75 9.79 1.90
C ARG A 121 2.70 11.19 1.26
N ALA A 122 1.73 11.43 0.37
CA ALA A 122 1.67 12.70 -0.36
C ALA A 122 1.23 13.88 0.50
N TRP A 123 0.56 13.63 1.63
CA TRP A 123 -0.06 14.71 2.39
C TRP A 123 0.83 15.30 3.48
N THR A 124 0.71 16.62 3.61
CA THR A 124 0.99 17.33 4.86
C THR A 124 -0.20 17.17 5.80
N PRO A 125 -0.07 17.40 7.12
CA PRO A 125 -1.20 17.36 8.05
C PRO A 125 -2.37 18.21 7.59
N LEU A 126 -2.11 19.41 7.09
CA LEU A 126 -3.13 20.32 6.57
C LEU A 126 -3.89 19.74 5.37
N LYS A 127 -3.19 19.14 4.41
CA LYS A 127 -3.82 18.49 3.25
C LYS A 127 -4.67 17.31 3.66
N GLY A 128 -4.18 16.49 4.61
CA GLY A 128 -4.96 15.38 5.16
C GLY A 128 -6.26 15.85 5.82
N GLN A 129 -6.19 16.90 6.64
CA GLN A 129 -7.38 17.51 7.25
C GLN A 129 -8.35 18.07 6.21
N GLN A 130 -7.84 18.72 5.17
CA GLN A 130 -8.66 19.21 4.05
C GLN A 130 -9.38 18.06 3.35
N PHE A 131 -8.69 16.98 3.03
CA PHE A 131 -9.31 15.77 2.47
C PHE A 131 -10.44 15.27 3.37
N ALA A 132 -10.15 15.03 4.64
CA ALA A 132 -11.12 14.51 5.60
C ALA A 132 -12.34 15.42 5.77
N LYS A 133 -12.18 16.75 5.64
CA LYS A 133 -13.27 17.73 5.69
C LYS A 133 -14.24 17.57 4.50
N TYR A 134 -13.74 17.17 3.33
CA TYR A 134 -14.54 16.97 2.13
C TYR A 134 -15.15 15.58 2.02
N VAL A 135 -14.64 14.60 2.75
CA VAL A 135 -15.26 13.27 2.83
C VAL A 135 -16.48 13.34 3.76
N ASN A 136 -17.65 12.99 3.24
CA ASN A 136 -18.88 12.95 4.02
C ASN A 136 -18.70 12.02 5.23
N PRO A 137 -18.94 12.50 6.47
CA PRO A 137 -18.82 11.69 7.67
C PRO A 137 -19.63 10.39 7.62
N ASP A 138 -20.82 10.41 6.99
CA ASP A 138 -21.71 9.25 6.88
C ASP A 138 -21.12 8.13 6.01
N TYR A 139 -20.14 8.44 5.15
CA TYR A 139 -19.48 7.45 4.29
C TYR A 139 -18.15 6.93 4.84
N ARG A 140 -17.59 7.57 5.87
CA ARG A 140 -16.26 7.21 6.41
C ARG A 140 -16.16 5.76 6.88
N HIS A 141 -17.26 5.19 7.38
CA HIS A 141 -17.29 3.78 7.81
C HIS A 141 -17.09 2.79 6.65
N ARG A 142 -17.26 3.22 5.41
CA ARG A 142 -17.02 2.44 4.18
C ARG A 142 -15.62 2.67 3.60
N ILE A 143 -14.81 3.53 4.21
CA ILE A 143 -13.37 3.57 3.96
C ILE A 143 -12.74 2.50 4.85
N ALA A 144 -12.37 1.36 4.24
CA ALA A 144 -11.79 0.25 4.99
C ALA A 144 -10.48 0.67 5.66
N PHE A 145 -9.65 1.41 4.94
CA PHE A 145 -8.46 2.08 5.46
C PHE A 145 -7.90 3.09 4.45
N LEU A 146 -7.05 3.98 4.96
CA LEU A 146 -6.21 4.87 4.18
C LEU A 146 -4.74 4.50 4.41
N GLU A 147 -4.06 4.09 3.35
CA GLU A 147 -2.68 3.65 3.34
C GLU A 147 -1.75 4.85 3.23
N GLU A 148 -0.76 4.92 4.13
CA GLU A 148 0.33 5.90 4.13
C GLU A 148 -0.14 7.34 3.84
N PRO A 149 -1.00 7.95 4.70
CA PRO A 149 -1.57 9.26 4.40
C PRO A 149 -0.55 10.39 4.38
N CYS A 150 0.29 10.48 5.40
CA CYS A 150 1.19 11.61 5.61
C CYS A 150 2.66 11.20 5.47
N LYS A 151 3.53 12.21 5.33
CA LYS A 151 4.98 12.01 5.19
C LYS A 151 5.60 11.34 6.41
N THR A 152 5.11 11.67 7.61
CA THR A 152 5.59 11.07 8.85
C THR A 152 4.55 10.15 9.48
N ARG A 153 5.02 9.18 10.27
CA ARG A 153 4.14 8.27 11.01
C ARG A 153 3.31 8.99 12.06
N ASP A 154 3.88 9.99 12.70
CA ASP A 154 3.20 10.74 13.76
C ASP A 154 2.08 11.61 13.20
N ASP A 155 2.31 12.25 12.04
CA ASP A 155 1.26 12.96 11.31
C ASP A 155 0.14 12.01 10.86
N SER A 156 0.49 10.82 10.37
CA SER A 156 -0.49 9.80 9.98
C SER A 156 -1.33 9.33 11.16
N ARG A 157 -0.71 9.11 12.32
CA ARG A 157 -1.42 8.76 13.56
C ARG A 157 -2.30 9.90 14.06
N ALA A 158 -1.81 11.15 13.97
CA ALA A 158 -2.62 12.33 14.31
C ALA A 158 -3.84 12.44 13.40
N PHE A 159 -3.66 12.29 12.08
CA PHE A 159 -4.74 12.25 11.12
C PHE A 159 -5.81 11.20 11.48
N ALA A 160 -5.42 9.97 11.80
CA ALA A 160 -6.37 8.93 12.17
C ALA A 160 -7.18 9.27 13.43
N ARG A 161 -6.50 9.81 14.47
CA ARG A 161 -7.17 10.23 15.70
C ARG A 161 -8.17 11.37 15.49
N GLU A 162 -7.82 12.35 14.66
CA GLU A 162 -8.64 13.53 14.42
C GLU A 162 -9.83 13.26 13.49
N THR A 163 -9.66 12.37 12.53
CA THR A 163 -10.67 12.13 11.48
C THR A 163 -11.53 10.90 11.70
N GLY A 164 -11.07 9.95 12.54
CA GLY A 164 -11.70 8.66 12.74
C GLY A 164 -11.53 7.70 11.54
N ILE A 165 -10.77 8.07 10.52
CA ILE A 165 -10.48 7.21 9.37
C ILE A 165 -9.36 6.23 9.76
N ALA A 166 -9.60 4.94 9.59
CA ALA A 166 -8.59 3.91 9.83
C ALA A 166 -7.41 4.07 8.86
N ILE A 167 -6.20 3.90 9.36
CA ILE A 167 -4.98 3.98 8.54
C ILE A 167 -4.20 2.68 8.56
N VAL A 168 -3.45 2.44 7.49
CA VAL A 168 -2.44 1.38 7.41
C VAL A 168 -1.11 2.03 7.04
N MET A 169 -0.07 1.66 7.77
CA MET A 169 1.29 2.11 7.52
C MET A 169 2.19 0.89 7.35
N PHE A 170 3.01 0.88 6.32
CA PHE A 170 4.02 -0.17 6.18
C PHE A 170 5.11 -0.02 7.22
N VAL A 171 5.41 -1.09 7.92
CA VAL A 171 6.57 -1.18 8.79
C VAL A 171 7.76 -1.55 7.92
N ASN A 172 8.44 -0.55 7.38
CA ASN A 172 9.74 -0.75 6.76
C ASN A 172 10.77 -0.92 7.88
N GLU A 173 11.01 -2.12 8.34
CA GLU A 173 12.09 -2.39 9.30
C GLU A 173 13.50 -2.11 8.71
N GLY A 174 13.62 -1.93 7.40
CA GLY A 174 14.86 -1.66 6.70
C GLY A 174 15.05 -0.26 6.11
N CYS A 175 14.02 0.60 6.07
CA CYS A 175 14.08 1.91 5.40
C CYS A 175 14.02 3.12 6.37
N ALA A 176 14.22 2.94 7.64
CA ALA A 176 14.20 4.04 8.59
C ALA A 176 15.63 4.50 8.94
N LYS A 177 16.26 5.20 8.02
CA LYS A 177 17.06 6.35 8.44
C LYS A 177 16.23 7.57 8.09
N GLU A 178 15.43 8.02 9.05
CA GLU A 178 14.93 9.39 9.05
C GLU A 178 16.12 10.33 9.03
N PRO A 179 16.08 11.44 8.25
CA PRO A 179 17.12 12.44 8.25
C PRO A 179 17.16 13.18 9.60
#